data_80e228a744ed65464e87ae3816013a37
#
_entry.id   80e228a744ed65464e87ae3816013a37
#
_cell.length_a   1.000
_cell.length_b   1.000
_cell.length_c   1.000
_cell.angle_alpha   90.00
_cell.angle_beta   90.00
_cell.angle_gamma   90.00
#
_symmetry.space_group_name_H-M   'P 1'
#
loop_
_entity.id
_entity.type
_entity.pdbx_description
1 polymer ?
#
loop_
_entity_poly.entity_id
_entity_poly.type
_entity_poly.pdbx_seq_one_letter_code
_entity_poly.pdbx_strand_id
1 'polypeptide(L)'
;MHYRDTLKQALDVMDERQQKYSTPEINFARIASLASIMLNRNVTPYEISIIHLCTKLGRHIETPTYHDNVLDGVNYLAFAGTFAGAHFDGRGEVRRAEIVRNMEDALLAELAKQAPILSDQELATLKETAA
;
A
#
# COMPACT_ATOMS: atom_id res chain seq x y z
N MET A 1 27.56 -0.43 4.93
CA MET A 1 27.24 0.72 5.83
C MET A 1 26.63 0.15 7.11
N HIS A 2 27.03 0.69 8.25
CA HIS A 2 26.48 0.26 9.52
C HIS A 2 25.01 0.74 9.67
N TYR A 3 24.13 -0.07 10.27
CA TYR A 3 22.70 0.24 10.39
C TYR A 3 22.42 1.60 11.08
N ARG A 4 23.25 2.03 12.03
CA ARG A 4 23.11 3.35 12.68
C ARG A 4 23.35 4.49 11.70
N ASP A 5 24.29 4.33 10.78
CA ASP A 5 24.60 5.33 9.77
C ASP A 5 23.46 5.41 8.75
N THR A 6 22.86 4.28 8.39
CA THR A 6 21.67 4.21 7.55
C THR A 6 20.51 4.99 8.15
N LEU A 7 20.20 4.79 9.43
CA LEU A 7 19.11 5.52 10.11
C LEU A 7 19.37 7.02 10.15
N LYS A 8 20.62 7.42 10.42
CA LYS A 8 21.02 8.82 10.45
C LYS A 8 20.88 9.48 9.08
N GLN A 9 21.37 8.83 8.03
CA GLN A 9 21.23 9.34 6.66
C GLN A 9 19.78 9.39 6.20
N ALA A 10 18.94 8.42 6.58
CA ALA A 10 17.52 8.46 6.28
C ALA A 10 16.84 9.69 6.89
N LEU A 11 17.20 10.05 8.12
CA LEU A 11 16.72 11.27 8.77
C LEU A 11 17.19 12.54 8.04
N ASP A 12 18.47 12.61 7.68
CA ASP A 12 19.04 13.74 6.94
C ASP A 12 18.32 13.94 5.58
N VAL A 13 18.05 12.87 4.85
CA VAL A 13 17.29 12.89 3.60
C VAL A 13 15.84 13.37 3.82
N MET A 14 15.20 12.94 4.90
CA MET A 14 13.86 13.39 5.26
C MET A 14 13.83 14.91 5.50
N ASP A 15 14.75 15.43 6.28
CA ASP A 15 14.83 16.83 6.60
C ASP A 15 15.12 17.69 5.36
N GLU A 16 16.02 17.25 4.48
CA GLU A 16 16.30 17.92 3.21
C GLU A 16 15.06 17.99 2.30
N ARG A 17 14.29 16.91 2.21
CA ARG A 17 13.09 16.86 1.37
C ARG A 17 11.96 17.73 1.91
N GLN A 18 11.80 17.82 3.23
CA GLN A 18 10.80 18.72 3.85
C GLN A 18 11.04 20.19 3.49
N GLN A 19 12.27 20.60 3.34
CA GLN A 19 12.60 21.96 2.91
C GLN A 19 12.19 22.24 1.46
N LYS A 20 12.14 21.22 0.60
CA LYS A 20 11.84 21.35 -0.83
C LYS A 20 10.36 21.14 -1.18
N TYR A 21 9.68 20.24 -0.51
CA TYR A 21 8.39 19.69 -0.98
C TYR A 21 7.20 19.84 -0.05
N SER A 22 7.30 20.50 1.04
CA SER A 22 6.33 20.52 2.15
C SER A 22 6.52 19.35 3.13
N THR A 23 5.76 19.39 4.22
CA THR A 23 5.80 18.32 5.21
C THR A 23 5.22 17.02 4.64
N PRO A 24 5.64 15.85 5.13
CA PRO A 24 5.07 14.57 4.71
C PRO A 24 3.55 14.51 4.86
N GLU A 25 3.02 15.06 5.94
CA GLU A 25 1.58 15.09 6.21
C GLU A 25 0.79 15.77 5.09
N ILE A 26 1.26 16.95 4.65
CA ILE A 26 0.62 17.71 3.57
C ILE A 26 0.78 16.99 2.23
N ASN A 27 1.99 16.50 1.94
CA ASN A 27 2.28 15.85 0.67
C ASN A 27 1.50 14.53 0.51
N PHE A 28 1.52 13.68 1.52
CA PHE A 28 0.82 12.40 1.48
C PHE A 28 -0.70 12.55 1.48
N ALA A 29 -1.24 13.56 2.19
CA ALA A 29 -2.67 13.88 2.11
C ALA A 29 -3.08 14.31 0.69
N ARG A 30 -2.25 15.10 0.01
CA ARG A 30 -2.46 15.52 -1.38
C ARG A 30 -2.43 14.34 -2.34
N ILE A 31 -1.44 13.46 -2.23
CA ILE A 31 -1.32 12.25 -3.06
C ILE A 31 -2.52 11.33 -2.81
N ALA A 32 -2.91 11.12 -1.56
CA ALA A 32 -4.05 10.30 -1.19
C ALA A 32 -5.37 10.84 -1.78
N SER A 33 -5.57 12.15 -1.77
CA SER A 33 -6.73 12.79 -2.37
C SER A 33 -6.79 12.58 -3.89
N LEU A 34 -5.67 12.76 -4.58
CA LEU A 34 -5.58 12.52 -6.02
C LEU A 34 -5.83 11.05 -6.37
N ALA A 35 -5.20 10.14 -5.63
CA ALA A 35 -5.40 8.69 -5.81
C ALA A 35 -6.86 8.29 -5.55
N SER A 36 -7.51 8.89 -4.55
CA SER A 36 -8.92 8.62 -4.24
C SER A 36 -9.84 8.99 -5.40
N ILE A 37 -9.57 10.10 -6.08
CA ILE A 37 -10.34 10.53 -7.26
C ILE A 37 -10.10 9.54 -8.42
N MET A 38 -8.84 9.24 -8.71
CA MET A 38 -8.49 8.40 -9.87
C MET A 38 -8.93 6.95 -9.72
N LEU A 39 -8.90 6.41 -8.51
CA LEU A 39 -9.29 5.03 -8.22
C LEU A 39 -10.76 4.88 -7.80
N ASN A 40 -11.49 6.00 -7.72
CA ASN A 40 -12.89 6.04 -7.30
C ASN A 40 -13.15 5.30 -5.97
N ARG A 41 -12.23 5.42 -5.03
CA ARG A 41 -12.34 4.90 -3.66
C ARG A 41 -11.52 5.75 -2.69
N ASN A 42 -11.84 5.65 -1.41
CA ASN A 42 -11.03 6.34 -0.41
C ASN A 42 -9.64 5.67 -0.28
N VAL A 43 -8.60 6.44 -0.57
CA VAL A 43 -7.19 6.09 -0.37
C VAL A 43 -6.63 6.98 0.74
N THR A 44 -5.88 6.39 1.67
CA THR A 44 -5.34 7.11 2.83
C THR A 44 -3.85 7.38 2.68
N PRO A 45 -3.30 8.37 3.40
CA PRO A 45 -1.85 8.58 3.49
C PRO A 45 -1.07 7.34 3.93
N TYR A 46 -1.64 6.51 4.80
CA TYR A 46 -1.05 5.22 5.19
C TYR A 46 -0.88 4.29 3.98
N GLU A 47 -1.93 4.10 3.19
CA GLU A 47 -1.88 3.26 1.99
C GLU A 47 -0.84 3.76 0.99
N ILE A 48 -0.75 5.08 0.79
CA ILE A 48 0.29 5.69 -0.08
C ILE A 48 1.69 5.38 0.45
N SER A 49 1.91 5.49 1.75
CA SER A 49 3.20 5.18 2.38
C SER A 49 3.61 3.73 2.17
N ILE A 50 2.68 2.80 2.32
CA ILE A 50 2.90 1.36 2.08
C ILE A 50 3.22 1.07 0.62
N ILE A 51 2.53 1.71 -0.33
CA ILE A 51 2.80 1.54 -1.77
C ILE A 51 4.21 2.03 -2.11
N HIS A 52 4.61 3.19 -1.61
CA HIS A 52 5.96 3.70 -1.82
C HIS A 52 7.04 2.81 -1.18
N LEU A 53 6.78 2.28 0.03
CA LEU A 53 7.66 1.31 0.67
C LEU A 53 7.82 0.06 -0.21
N CYS A 54 6.72 -0.52 -0.69
CA CYS A 54 6.75 -1.67 -1.59
C CYS A 54 7.55 -1.39 -2.87
N THR A 55 7.43 -0.19 -3.44
CA THR A 55 8.21 0.24 -4.60
C THR A 55 9.71 0.20 -4.31
N LYS A 56 10.13 0.71 -3.15
CA LYS A 56 11.55 0.72 -2.76
C LYS A 56 12.07 -0.69 -2.42
N LEU A 57 11.27 -1.52 -1.79
CA LEU A 57 11.61 -2.92 -1.52
C LEU A 57 11.75 -3.72 -2.83
N GLY A 58 10.86 -3.56 -3.78
CA GLY A 58 10.94 -4.21 -5.08
C GLY A 58 12.22 -3.84 -5.83
N ARG A 59 12.59 -2.58 -5.83
CA ARG A 59 13.86 -2.11 -6.41
C ARG A 59 15.09 -2.62 -5.65
N HIS A 60 15.00 -2.69 -4.33
CA HIS A 60 16.09 -3.21 -3.50
C HIS A 60 16.38 -4.69 -3.76
N ILE A 61 15.37 -5.50 -4.04
CA ILE A 61 15.55 -6.92 -4.41
C ILE A 61 16.41 -7.04 -5.68
N GLU A 62 16.21 -6.17 -6.67
CA GLU A 62 17.00 -6.20 -7.91
C GLU A 62 18.39 -5.58 -7.75
N THR A 63 18.50 -4.50 -6.97
CA THR A 63 19.74 -3.75 -6.78
C THR A 63 20.04 -3.54 -5.29
N PRO A 64 20.42 -4.63 -4.55
CA PRO A 64 20.56 -4.58 -3.10
C PRO A 64 21.69 -3.66 -2.61
N THR A 65 22.63 -3.31 -3.47
CA THR A 65 23.72 -2.37 -3.17
C THR A 65 23.35 -0.89 -3.37
N TYR A 66 22.22 -0.61 -4.01
CA TYR A 66 21.77 0.76 -4.22
C TYR A 66 21.11 1.33 -2.97
N HIS A 67 21.90 2.06 -2.21
CA HIS A 67 21.57 2.46 -0.84
C HIS A 67 20.36 3.40 -0.72
N ASP A 68 20.09 4.21 -1.74
CA ASP A 68 18.93 5.12 -1.77
C ASP A 68 17.59 4.39 -1.55
N ASN A 69 17.44 3.17 -2.07
CA ASN A 69 16.24 2.38 -1.84
C ASN A 69 16.03 2.06 -0.36
N VAL A 70 17.12 1.84 0.38
CA VAL A 70 17.07 1.55 1.83
C VAL A 70 16.70 2.82 2.61
N LEU A 71 17.33 3.96 2.29
CA LEU A 71 17.05 5.23 2.96
C LEU A 71 15.60 5.65 2.78
N ASP A 72 15.11 5.63 1.55
CA ASP A 72 13.72 5.95 1.24
C ASP A 72 12.74 4.94 1.85
N GLY A 73 13.07 3.64 1.82
CA GLY A 73 12.26 2.59 2.44
C GLY A 73 12.08 2.80 3.95
N VAL A 74 13.16 3.15 4.66
CA VAL A 74 13.10 3.49 6.09
C VAL A 74 12.16 4.68 6.34
N ASN A 75 12.27 5.73 5.52
CA ASN A 75 11.41 6.92 5.65
C ASN A 75 9.95 6.61 5.36
N TYR A 76 9.64 5.83 4.31
CA TYR A 76 8.25 5.43 4.02
C TYR A 76 7.65 4.56 5.11
N LEU A 77 8.43 3.68 5.72
CA LEU A 77 7.97 2.90 6.87
C LEU A 77 7.68 3.79 8.08
N ALA A 78 8.52 4.78 8.35
CA ALA A 78 8.29 5.76 9.42
C ALA A 78 7.01 6.57 9.18
N PHE A 79 6.77 7.03 7.95
CA PHE A 79 5.53 7.73 7.58
C PHE A 79 4.31 6.83 7.74
N ALA A 80 4.38 5.57 7.32
CA ALA A 80 3.31 4.60 7.53
C ALA A 80 2.98 4.46 9.02
N GLY A 81 3.97 4.38 9.90
CA GLY A 81 3.79 4.37 11.34
C GLY A 81 3.05 5.61 11.85
N THR A 82 3.39 6.79 11.34
CA THR A 82 2.72 8.05 11.71
C THR A 82 1.26 8.08 11.27
N PHE A 83 0.96 7.60 10.05
CA PHE A 83 -0.39 7.65 9.48
C PHE A 83 -1.29 6.48 9.88
N ALA A 84 -0.73 5.43 10.49
CA ALA A 84 -1.47 4.22 10.85
C ALA A 84 -2.64 4.51 11.80
N GLY A 85 -2.46 5.38 12.79
CA GLY A 85 -3.49 5.74 13.75
C GLY A 85 -4.77 6.24 13.08
N ALA A 86 -4.65 7.21 12.20
CA ALA A 86 -5.78 7.78 11.46
C ALA A 86 -6.44 6.79 10.49
N HIS A 87 -5.64 5.89 9.91
CA HIS A 87 -6.13 4.86 8.99
C HIS A 87 -6.92 3.77 9.72
N PHE A 88 -6.43 3.35 10.89
CA PHE A 88 -7.00 2.26 11.68
C PHE A 88 -7.92 2.72 12.82
N ASP A 89 -8.20 4.00 12.94
CA ASP A 89 -8.97 4.60 14.03
C ASP A 89 -10.34 3.94 14.22
N GLY A 90 -10.39 2.89 15.03
CA GLY A 90 -11.57 2.10 15.38
C GLY A 90 -12.31 1.40 14.22
N ARG A 91 -11.90 1.67 12.99
CA ARG A 91 -12.52 1.15 11.75
C ARG A 91 -11.63 0.15 11.00
N GLY A 92 -10.42 -0.10 11.51
CA GLY A 92 -9.42 -0.88 10.78
C GLY A 92 -9.81 -2.32 10.51
N GLU A 93 -10.47 -2.98 11.47
CA GLU A 93 -10.94 -4.36 11.29
C GLU A 93 -12.12 -4.44 10.33
N VAL A 94 -13.08 -3.52 10.47
CA VAL A 94 -14.24 -3.43 9.57
C VAL A 94 -13.77 -3.15 8.14
N ARG A 95 -12.79 -2.27 7.99
CA ARG A 95 -12.25 -1.91 6.68
C ARG A 95 -11.43 -3.02 6.03
N ARG A 96 -10.66 -3.79 6.81
CA ARG A 96 -9.96 -4.98 6.29
C ARG A 96 -10.95 -6.03 5.80
N ALA A 97 -11.99 -6.31 6.57
CA ALA A 97 -13.05 -7.23 6.18
C ALA A 97 -13.76 -6.77 4.91
N GLU A 98 -14.00 -5.47 4.76
CA GLU A 98 -14.60 -4.88 3.57
C GLU A 98 -13.68 -4.96 2.34
N ILE A 99 -12.37 -4.67 2.49
CA ILE A 99 -11.40 -4.81 1.40
C ILE A 99 -11.29 -6.27 0.96
N VAL A 100 -11.17 -7.21 1.89
CA VAL A 100 -11.10 -8.64 1.58
C VAL A 100 -12.37 -9.08 0.86
N ARG A 101 -13.54 -8.69 1.34
CA ARG A 101 -14.83 -9.00 0.71
C ARG A 101 -14.92 -8.42 -0.70
N ASN A 102 -14.50 -7.17 -0.91
CA ASN A 102 -14.50 -6.55 -2.23
C ASN A 102 -13.53 -7.24 -3.20
N MET A 103 -12.39 -7.73 -2.71
CA MET A 103 -11.46 -8.54 -3.51
C MET A 103 -12.06 -9.90 -3.87
N GLU A 104 -12.72 -10.56 -2.94
CA GLU A 104 -13.43 -11.82 -3.17
C GLU A 104 -14.56 -11.65 -4.19
N ASP A 105 -15.38 -10.60 -4.04
CA ASP A 105 -16.45 -10.28 -4.97
C ASP A 105 -15.94 -9.97 -6.38
N ALA A 106 -14.83 -9.22 -6.49
CA ALA A 106 -14.18 -8.93 -7.77
C ALA A 106 -13.63 -10.20 -8.43
N LEU A 107 -13.02 -11.10 -7.65
CA LEU A 107 -12.52 -12.38 -8.14
C LEU A 107 -13.66 -13.28 -8.62
N LEU A 108 -14.74 -13.38 -7.85
CA LEU A 108 -15.94 -14.15 -8.22
C LEU A 108 -16.59 -13.59 -9.50
N ALA A 109 -16.65 -12.26 -9.64
CA ALA A 109 -17.17 -11.62 -10.85
C ALA A 109 -16.30 -11.92 -12.08
N GLU A 110 -14.98 -11.98 -11.93
CA GLU A 110 -14.06 -12.32 -13.01
C GLU A 110 -14.17 -13.82 -13.40
N LEU A 111 -14.29 -14.69 -12.42
CA LEU A 111 -14.55 -16.13 -12.64
C LEU A 111 -15.90 -16.35 -13.34
N ALA A 112 -16.93 -15.59 -12.98
CA ALA A 112 -18.24 -15.65 -13.61
C ALA A 112 -18.22 -15.23 -15.10
N LYS A 113 -17.33 -14.32 -15.51
CA LYS A 113 -17.10 -13.95 -16.92
C LYS A 113 -16.54 -15.11 -17.74
N GLN A 114 -15.84 -16.05 -17.10
CA GLN A 114 -15.31 -17.28 -17.70
C GLN A 114 -16.32 -18.43 -17.67
N ALA A 115 -17.51 -18.23 -17.10
CA ALA A 115 -18.58 -19.22 -16.94
C ALA A 115 -19.03 -19.95 -18.24
N PRO A 116 -18.91 -19.38 -19.47
CA PRO A 116 -19.18 -20.13 -20.70
C PRO A 116 -18.24 -21.34 -20.91
N ILE A 117 -17.12 -21.39 -20.21
CA ILE A 117 -16.09 -22.43 -20.29
C ILE A 117 -16.30 -23.49 -19.19
N LEU A 118 -17.02 -23.14 -18.13
CA LEU A 118 -17.31 -24.00 -16.98
C LEU A 118 -18.78 -24.44 -16.99
N SER A 119 -19.04 -25.73 -16.70
CA SER A 119 -20.39 -26.21 -16.44
C SER A 119 -20.97 -25.62 -15.16
N ASP A 120 -22.30 -25.58 -15.04
CA ASP A 120 -22.94 -25.06 -13.82
C ASP A 120 -22.52 -25.86 -12.55
N GLN A 121 -22.17 -27.12 -12.70
CA GLN A 121 -21.63 -27.95 -11.63
C GLN A 121 -20.22 -27.54 -11.20
N GLU A 122 -19.36 -27.23 -12.15
CA GLU A 122 -17.99 -26.76 -11.87
C GLU A 122 -18.00 -25.38 -11.21
N LEU A 123 -18.91 -24.50 -11.63
CA LEU A 123 -19.12 -23.19 -11.02
C LEU A 123 -19.63 -23.30 -9.58
N ALA A 124 -20.57 -24.21 -9.31
CA ALA A 124 -21.09 -24.47 -7.97
C ALA A 124 -20.00 -25.04 -7.05
N THR A 125 -19.14 -25.92 -7.54
CA THR A 125 -18.00 -26.50 -6.79
C THR A 125 -16.98 -25.41 -6.44
N LEU A 126 -16.67 -24.49 -7.36
CA LEU A 126 -15.78 -23.36 -7.10
C LEU A 126 -16.33 -22.41 -6.03
N LYS A 127 -17.64 -22.13 -6.03
CA LYS A 127 -18.30 -21.31 -5.01
C LYS A 127 -18.29 -21.97 -3.64
N GLU A 128 -18.48 -23.27 -3.54
CA GLU A 128 -18.40 -24.03 -2.28
C GLU A 128 -16.97 -24.06 -1.72
N THR A 129 -15.95 -24.10 -2.56
CA THR A 129 -14.54 -24.13 -2.15
C THR A 129 -14.04 -22.74 -1.72
N ALA A 130 -14.66 -21.66 -2.19
CA ALA A 130 -14.33 -20.27 -1.84
C ALA A 130 -15.06 -19.75 -0.58
N ALA A 131 -16.00 -20.52 -0.07
CA ALA A 131 -16.77 -20.18 1.13
C ALA A 131 -16.01 -20.49 2.44
#